data_e2466051a3d1d2cfe04dd6dd288b02f9
#
_entry.id   e2466051a3d1d2cfe04dd6dd288b02f9
#
_cell.length_a   1.000
_cell.length_b   1.000
_cell.length_c   1.000
_cell.angle_alpha   90.00
_cell.angle_beta   90.00
_cell.angle_gamma   90.00
#
_symmetry.space_group_name_H-M   'P 1'
#
loop_
_entity.id
_entity.type
_entity.pdbx_description
1 polymer ?
#
loop_
_entity_poly.entity_id
_entity_poly.type
_entity_poly.pdbx_seq_one_letter_code
_entity_poly.pdbx_strand_id
1 'polypeptide(L)'
;MVFSALEQTGETPFHHVLIHGLVRDSQGRKMSKSLGNGIDPLEVIDKYGADALRLTLMTGNAPGNDMRFYWEKVEASRNFANKIWNASRFIMMNLEGKTVTAPEDLNALCNEDKWILSRLNTVIRDVTENMDKYELGIAVQKVYDFLWDELCDWYIEMAKVRLWKAEENPAAANDALWTLRTALTQGLKLLHPFMPFITEEIYCTLLPEEESIMISDWPVYKDEMNFADAEKAVSSFQEVVRGIRNTRNEMNVPQNRKTNIYIVGKDAECCARFESCKKSFTNLAFAKEIHVQQDKNGIGEDAVSIVVADGVVYLPLEDLIEGANGKHVLVRY
;
A
#
# COMPACT_ATOMS: atom_id res chain seq x y z
N MET A 1 -30.43 -9.75 -28.30
CA MET A 1 -30.42 -8.33 -27.85
C MET A 1 -30.17 -7.38 -29.01
N VAL A 2 -29.02 -7.42 -29.72
CA VAL A 2 -28.70 -6.49 -30.83
C VAL A 2 -29.75 -6.51 -31.92
N PHE A 3 -30.11 -7.68 -32.45
CA PHE A 3 -31.15 -7.84 -33.47
C PHE A 3 -32.51 -7.24 -33.03
N SER A 4 -32.95 -7.59 -31.81
CA SER A 4 -34.25 -7.10 -31.32
C SER A 4 -34.28 -5.59 -31.10
N ALA A 5 -33.16 -4.99 -30.65
CA ALA A 5 -33.06 -3.56 -30.49
C ALA A 5 -33.08 -2.86 -31.88
N LEU A 6 -32.26 -3.35 -32.82
CA LEU A 6 -32.17 -2.78 -34.16
C LEU A 6 -33.54 -2.79 -34.88
N GLU A 7 -34.29 -3.91 -34.78
CA GLU A 7 -35.64 -4.03 -35.37
C GLU A 7 -36.68 -3.13 -34.71
N GLN A 8 -36.55 -2.85 -33.42
CA GLN A 8 -37.55 -2.09 -32.67
C GLN A 8 -37.24 -0.60 -32.55
N THR A 9 -35.95 -0.23 -32.47
CA THR A 9 -35.50 1.15 -32.23
C THR A 9 -34.75 1.75 -33.40
N GLY A 10 -34.29 0.94 -34.37
CA GLY A 10 -33.41 1.36 -35.45
C GLY A 10 -31.97 1.61 -35.08
N GLU A 11 -31.61 1.37 -33.80
CA GLU A 11 -30.28 1.63 -33.26
C GLU A 11 -29.69 0.40 -32.55
N THR A 12 -28.35 0.31 -32.53
CA THR A 12 -27.68 -0.73 -31.77
C THR A 12 -27.69 -0.38 -30.26
N PRO A 13 -27.97 -1.34 -29.37
CA PRO A 13 -28.09 -1.07 -27.92
C PRO A 13 -26.76 -0.92 -27.20
N PHE A 14 -25.62 -1.15 -27.88
CA PHE A 14 -24.29 -1.13 -27.29
C PHE A 14 -23.31 -0.38 -28.17
N HIS A 15 -22.44 0.42 -27.55
CA HIS A 15 -21.25 0.99 -28.19
C HIS A 15 -20.04 0.07 -28.01
N HIS A 16 -19.97 -0.65 -26.87
CA HIS A 16 -18.85 -1.54 -26.55
C HIS A 16 -19.38 -2.91 -26.08
N VAL A 17 -18.69 -3.96 -26.48
CA VAL A 17 -18.93 -5.34 -26.04
C VAL A 17 -17.62 -5.92 -25.51
N LEU A 18 -17.53 -6.07 -24.19
CA LEU A 18 -16.40 -6.71 -23.55
C LEU A 18 -16.63 -8.22 -23.42
N ILE A 19 -15.76 -9.02 -24.06
CA ILE A 19 -15.82 -10.47 -23.99
C ILE A 19 -14.82 -10.93 -22.93
N HIS A 20 -15.32 -11.44 -21.80
CA HIS A 20 -14.51 -12.00 -20.74
C HIS A 20 -14.26 -13.49 -20.94
N GLY A 21 -13.20 -14.03 -20.30
CA GLY A 21 -12.91 -15.45 -20.25
C GLY A 21 -13.86 -16.24 -19.33
N LEU A 22 -13.77 -17.56 -19.39
CA LEU A 22 -14.52 -18.47 -18.51
C LEU A 22 -13.78 -18.65 -17.18
N VAL A 23 -14.57 -18.78 -16.11
CA VAL A 23 -14.06 -19.25 -14.82
C VAL A 23 -14.02 -20.79 -14.85
N ARG A 24 -12.83 -21.35 -14.67
CA ARG A 24 -12.55 -22.78 -14.65
C ARG A 24 -12.22 -23.25 -13.24
N ASP A 25 -12.32 -24.56 -13.00
CA ASP A 25 -11.88 -25.15 -11.74
C ASP A 25 -10.34 -25.04 -11.56
N SER A 26 -9.82 -25.43 -10.40
CA SER A 26 -8.39 -25.37 -10.08
C SER A 26 -7.51 -26.21 -11.03
N GLN A 27 -8.09 -27.22 -11.68
CA GLN A 27 -7.41 -28.06 -12.68
C GLN A 27 -7.52 -27.50 -14.11
N GLY A 28 -8.23 -26.37 -14.29
CA GLY A 28 -8.43 -25.72 -15.59
C GLY A 28 -9.57 -26.33 -16.42
N ARG A 29 -10.40 -27.21 -15.84
CA ARG A 29 -11.54 -27.80 -16.54
C ARG A 29 -12.75 -26.85 -16.50
N LYS A 30 -13.56 -26.88 -17.55
CA LYS A 30 -14.82 -26.14 -17.58
C LYS A 30 -15.74 -26.65 -16.46
N MET A 31 -16.28 -25.76 -15.67
CA MET A 31 -17.25 -26.11 -14.64
C MET A 31 -18.58 -26.57 -15.28
N SER A 32 -19.13 -27.69 -14.83
CA SER A 32 -20.41 -28.21 -15.28
C SER A 32 -21.10 -29.00 -14.18
N LYS A 33 -22.44 -29.08 -14.26
CA LYS A 33 -23.25 -29.88 -13.33
C LYS A 33 -22.91 -31.35 -13.43
N SER A 34 -22.63 -31.85 -14.65
CA SER A 34 -22.31 -33.25 -14.91
C SER A 34 -20.98 -33.70 -14.32
N LEU A 35 -20.02 -32.80 -14.17
CA LEU A 35 -18.72 -33.09 -13.55
C LEU A 35 -18.72 -32.86 -12.04
N GLY A 36 -19.77 -32.24 -11.49
CA GLY A 36 -19.83 -31.91 -10.06
C GLY A 36 -18.75 -30.97 -9.57
N ASN A 37 -18.10 -30.23 -10.49
CA ASN A 37 -17.00 -29.31 -10.21
C ASN A 37 -17.45 -27.85 -10.23
N GLY A 38 -18.75 -27.59 -10.24
CA GLY A 38 -19.33 -26.24 -10.14
C GLY A 38 -19.14 -25.70 -8.71
N ILE A 39 -18.83 -24.42 -8.64
CA ILE A 39 -18.75 -23.69 -7.37
C ILE A 39 -19.98 -22.80 -7.30
N ASP A 40 -20.76 -22.94 -6.22
CA ASP A 40 -21.90 -22.07 -5.98
C ASP A 40 -21.39 -20.70 -5.44
N PRO A 41 -21.67 -19.61 -6.15
CA PRO A 41 -21.29 -18.27 -5.68
C PRO A 41 -21.90 -17.92 -4.31
N LEU A 42 -23.09 -18.42 -3.98
CA LEU A 42 -23.74 -18.14 -2.70
C LEU A 42 -22.99 -18.79 -1.54
N GLU A 43 -22.49 -20.02 -1.70
CA GLU A 43 -21.64 -20.67 -0.69
C GLU A 43 -20.34 -19.89 -0.45
N VAL A 44 -19.77 -19.32 -1.53
CA VAL A 44 -18.57 -18.47 -1.41
C VAL A 44 -18.90 -17.18 -0.65
N ILE A 45 -20.02 -16.55 -0.96
CA ILE A 45 -20.48 -15.32 -0.32
C ILE A 45 -20.75 -15.55 1.17
N ASP A 46 -21.44 -16.62 1.51
CA ASP A 46 -21.76 -16.98 2.91
C ASP A 46 -20.48 -17.19 3.74
N LYS A 47 -19.44 -17.76 3.13
CA LYS A 47 -18.20 -18.09 3.83
C LYS A 47 -17.18 -16.94 3.88
N TYR A 48 -17.07 -16.16 2.81
CA TYR A 48 -15.99 -15.18 2.63
C TYR A 48 -16.47 -13.74 2.41
N GLY A 49 -17.76 -13.56 2.14
CA GLY A 49 -18.36 -12.26 1.80
C GLY A 49 -18.36 -11.97 0.29
N ALA A 50 -19.31 -11.15 -0.13
CA ALA A 50 -19.50 -10.80 -1.54
C ALA A 50 -18.30 -10.04 -2.12
N ASP A 51 -17.71 -9.12 -1.38
CA ASP A 51 -16.56 -8.34 -1.81
C ASP A 51 -15.33 -9.21 -2.08
N ALA A 52 -15.09 -10.26 -1.26
CA ALA A 52 -14.00 -11.19 -1.48
C ALA A 52 -14.15 -11.96 -2.80
N LEU A 53 -15.36 -12.43 -3.11
CA LEU A 53 -15.64 -13.09 -4.38
C LEU A 53 -15.45 -12.12 -5.56
N ARG A 54 -16.01 -10.92 -5.47
CA ARG A 54 -15.91 -9.89 -6.52
C ARG A 54 -14.46 -9.53 -6.82
N LEU A 55 -13.66 -9.25 -5.78
CA LEU A 55 -12.25 -8.95 -5.94
C LEU A 55 -11.48 -10.12 -6.59
N THR A 56 -11.74 -11.35 -6.13
CA THR A 56 -11.10 -12.55 -6.68
C THR A 56 -11.36 -12.73 -8.18
N LEU A 57 -12.60 -12.47 -8.61
CA LEU A 57 -12.97 -12.61 -10.03
C LEU A 57 -12.38 -11.51 -10.92
N MET A 58 -12.01 -10.36 -10.34
CA MET A 58 -11.43 -9.25 -11.10
C MET A 58 -9.91 -9.26 -11.08
N THR A 59 -9.29 -9.77 -10.00
CA THR A 59 -7.82 -9.77 -9.85
C THR A 59 -7.18 -10.80 -10.78
N GLY A 60 -6.20 -10.35 -11.59
CA GLY A 60 -5.46 -11.20 -12.52
C GLY A 60 -6.28 -11.66 -13.72
N ASN A 61 -7.43 -11.03 -13.97
CA ASN A 61 -8.25 -11.28 -15.15
C ASN A 61 -7.79 -10.37 -16.30
N ALA A 62 -7.58 -10.97 -17.47
CA ALA A 62 -7.31 -10.24 -18.70
C ALA A 62 -8.43 -10.54 -19.71
N PRO A 63 -8.90 -9.56 -20.50
CA PRO A 63 -9.95 -9.76 -21.49
C PRO A 63 -9.64 -10.96 -22.41
N GLY A 64 -10.64 -11.81 -22.61
CA GLY A 64 -10.51 -12.99 -23.49
C GLY A 64 -9.78 -14.20 -22.90
N ASN A 65 -9.16 -14.09 -21.74
CA ASN A 65 -8.45 -15.19 -21.10
C ASN A 65 -9.29 -15.87 -20.01
N ASP A 66 -9.27 -17.22 -20.02
CA ASP A 66 -9.92 -17.99 -18.96
C ASP A 66 -9.13 -17.88 -17.65
N MET A 67 -9.83 -17.83 -16.53
CA MET A 67 -9.22 -17.82 -15.21
C MET A 67 -9.49 -19.12 -14.45
N ARG A 68 -8.57 -19.56 -13.60
CA ARG A 68 -8.78 -20.66 -12.68
C ARG A 68 -9.21 -20.13 -11.32
N PHE A 69 -10.26 -20.73 -10.77
CA PHE A 69 -10.74 -20.42 -9.44
C PHE A 69 -9.95 -21.22 -8.40
N TYR A 70 -9.44 -20.53 -7.40
CA TYR A 70 -8.75 -21.08 -6.24
C TYR A 70 -9.33 -20.51 -4.96
N TRP A 71 -9.63 -21.37 -3.99
CA TRP A 71 -10.16 -20.96 -2.69
C TRP A 71 -9.17 -20.06 -1.93
N GLU A 72 -7.88 -20.32 -2.06
CA GLU A 72 -6.80 -19.53 -1.47
C GLU A 72 -6.81 -18.08 -1.95
N LYS A 73 -7.21 -17.84 -3.20
CA LYS A 73 -7.38 -16.48 -3.73
C LYS A 73 -8.57 -15.76 -3.09
N VAL A 74 -9.66 -16.46 -2.84
CA VAL A 74 -10.83 -15.88 -2.16
C VAL A 74 -10.47 -15.53 -0.71
N GLU A 75 -9.74 -16.41 -0.05
CA GLU A 75 -9.25 -16.16 1.30
C GLU A 75 -8.29 -14.96 1.35
N ALA A 76 -7.37 -14.84 0.38
CA ALA A 76 -6.51 -13.68 0.26
C ALA A 76 -7.31 -12.39 0.05
N SER A 77 -8.36 -12.42 -0.78
CA SER A 77 -9.26 -11.28 -0.99
C SER A 77 -10.02 -10.89 0.28
N ARG A 78 -10.49 -11.88 1.08
CA ARG A 78 -11.07 -11.62 2.40
C ARG A 78 -10.06 -11.00 3.36
N ASN A 79 -8.82 -11.49 3.36
CA ASN A 79 -7.76 -10.94 4.20
C ASN A 79 -7.43 -9.50 3.82
N PHE A 80 -7.51 -9.16 2.52
CA PHE A 80 -7.41 -7.78 2.06
C PHE A 80 -8.52 -6.90 2.64
N ALA A 81 -9.79 -7.34 2.55
CA ALA A 81 -10.91 -6.64 3.17
C ALA A 81 -10.68 -6.40 4.67
N ASN A 82 -10.25 -7.42 5.40
CA ASN A 82 -9.93 -7.31 6.83
C ASN A 82 -8.80 -6.31 7.12
N LYS A 83 -7.77 -6.28 6.26
CA LYS A 83 -6.66 -5.32 6.41
C LYS A 83 -7.14 -3.89 6.23
N ILE A 84 -7.94 -3.62 5.19
CA ILE A 84 -8.53 -2.30 4.95
C ILE A 84 -9.43 -1.88 6.12
N TRP A 85 -10.29 -2.79 6.61
CA TRP A 85 -11.14 -2.54 7.76
C TRP A 85 -10.34 -2.14 9.01
N ASN A 86 -9.28 -2.89 9.33
CA ASN A 86 -8.43 -2.60 10.48
C ASN A 86 -7.66 -1.28 10.34
N ALA A 87 -7.15 -0.99 9.14
CA ALA A 87 -6.50 0.29 8.84
C ALA A 87 -7.48 1.46 9.00
N SER A 88 -8.71 1.31 8.48
CA SER A 88 -9.76 2.32 8.60
C SER A 88 -10.16 2.56 10.06
N ARG A 89 -10.31 1.49 10.86
CA ARG A 89 -10.55 1.62 12.30
C ARG A 89 -9.44 2.40 13.01
N PHE A 90 -8.17 2.09 12.71
CA PHE A 90 -7.05 2.84 13.27
C PHE A 90 -7.13 4.33 12.92
N ILE A 91 -7.44 4.67 11.67
CA ILE A 91 -7.57 6.06 11.22
C ILE A 91 -8.75 6.73 11.94
N MET A 92 -9.93 6.11 11.96
CA MET A 92 -11.13 6.66 12.62
C MET A 92 -10.92 6.90 14.12
N MET A 93 -10.29 5.96 14.83
CA MET A 93 -9.96 6.13 16.27
C MET A 93 -9.03 7.33 16.52
N ASN A 94 -8.13 7.62 15.59
CA ASN A 94 -7.23 8.77 15.70
C ASN A 94 -7.90 10.10 15.28
N LEU A 95 -8.98 10.03 14.51
CA LEU A 95 -9.79 11.19 14.10
C LEU A 95 -10.85 11.56 15.15
N GLU A 96 -11.26 10.61 15.99
CA GLU A 96 -12.34 10.79 16.96
C GLU A 96 -12.10 12.01 17.87
N GLY A 97 -13.10 12.90 17.92
CA GLY A 97 -13.06 14.13 18.73
C GLY A 97 -12.09 15.20 18.23
N LYS A 98 -11.50 15.05 17.04
CA LYS A 98 -10.56 16.01 16.47
C LYS A 98 -11.14 16.71 15.24
N THR A 99 -10.94 18.01 15.16
CA THR A 99 -11.18 18.80 13.95
C THR A 99 -9.90 18.78 13.12
N VAL A 100 -9.93 18.13 11.97
CA VAL A 100 -8.78 18.00 11.06
C VAL A 100 -8.97 18.96 9.89
N THR A 101 -8.02 19.88 9.73
CA THR A 101 -8.02 20.90 8.68
C THR A 101 -7.05 20.54 7.57
N ALA A 102 -7.41 20.93 6.33
CA ALA A 102 -6.49 20.82 5.21
C ALA A 102 -5.27 21.73 5.43
N PRO A 103 -4.06 21.30 5.01
CA PRO A 103 -2.88 22.17 5.03
C PRO A 103 -3.08 23.36 4.08
N GLU A 104 -2.61 24.55 4.47
CA GLU A 104 -2.67 25.74 3.63
C GLU A 104 -1.77 25.62 2.40
N ASP A 105 -0.62 24.98 2.54
CA ASP A 105 0.34 24.69 1.47
C ASP A 105 0.80 23.23 1.53
N LEU A 106 0.49 22.48 0.48
CA LEU A 106 0.92 21.08 0.33
C LEU A 106 2.45 20.95 0.25
N ASN A 107 3.16 21.99 -0.19
CA ASN A 107 4.62 22.00 -0.23
C ASN A 107 5.26 22.09 1.15
N ALA A 108 4.53 22.53 2.16
CA ALA A 108 5.00 22.56 3.54
C ALA A 108 4.89 21.20 4.27
N LEU A 109 4.17 20.25 3.71
CA LEU A 109 4.06 18.89 4.25
C LEU A 109 5.41 18.20 4.31
N CYS A 110 5.59 17.24 5.21
CA CYS A 110 6.78 16.40 5.24
C CYS A 110 6.85 15.45 4.03
N ASN A 111 8.03 14.89 3.79
CA ASN A 111 8.25 14.03 2.61
C ASN A 111 7.34 12.79 2.58
N GLU A 112 7.03 12.22 3.74
CA GLU A 112 6.16 11.04 3.84
C GLU A 112 4.72 11.36 3.40
N ASP A 113 4.19 12.53 3.78
CA ASP A 113 2.86 12.98 3.37
C ASP A 113 2.82 13.30 1.87
N LYS A 114 3.80 14.04 1.40
CA LYS A 114 3.97 14.32 -0.05
C LYS A 114 4.09 13.04 -0.86
N TRP A 115 4.86 12.08 -0.36
CA TRP A 115 5.05 10.79 -1.02
C TRP A 115 3.73 10.06 -1.22
N ILE A 116 2.96 9.84 -0.14
CA ILE A 116 1.71 9.06 -0.27
C ILE A 116 0.67 9.79 -1.12
N LEU A 117 0.61 11.12 -1.07
CA LEU A 117 -0.28 11.92 -1.91
C LEU A 117 0.15 11.87 -3.39
N SER A 118 1.44 11.91 -3.69
CA SER A 118 1.98 11.78 -5.05
C SER A 118 1.73 10.38 -5.61
N ARG A 119 1.91 9.34 -4.79
CA ARG A 119 1.61 7.96 -5.15
C ARG A 119 0.11 7.77 -5.43
N LEU A 120 -0.76 8.28 -4.55
CA LEU A 120 -2.20 8.29 -4.76
C LEU A 120 -2.56 8.96 -6.09
N ASN A 121 -2.00 10.13 -6.36
CA ASN A 121 -2.25 10.88 -7.57
C ASN A 121 -1.89 10.10 -8.85
N THR A 122 -0.74 9.40 -8.82
CA THR A 122 -0.33 8.49 -9.89
C THR A 122 -1.32 7.32 -10.05
N VAL A 123 -1.75 6.73 -8.94
CA VAL A 123 -2.73 5.62 -8.94
C VAL A 123 -4.08 6.07 -9.48
N ILE A 124 -4.56 7.26 -9.14
CA ILE A 124 -5.80 7.85 -9.69
C ILE A 124 -5.73 7.90 -11.21
N ARG A 125 -4.66 8.46 -11.78
CA ARG A 125 -4.47 8.52 -13.24
C ARG A 125 -4.46 7.12 -13.84
N ASP A 126 -3.60 6.26 -13.33
CA ASP A 126 -3.37 4.93 -13.89
C ASP A 126 -4.63 4.05 -13.80
N VAL A 127 -5.37 4.12 -12.69
CA VAL A 127 -6.63 3.36 -12.53
C VAL A 127 -7.68 3.89 -13.51
N THR A 128 -7.85 5.20 -13.63
CA THR A 128 -8.82 5.81 -14.55
C THR A 128 -8.52 5.41 -15.99
N GLU A 129 -7.25 5.52 -16.43
CA GLU A 129 -6.84 5.13 -17.78
C GLU A 129 -7.07 3.64 -18.08
N ASN A 130 -6.80 2.76 -17.11
CA ASN A 130 -7.01 1.31 -17.29
C ASN A 130 -8.50 0.94 -17.27
N MET A 131 -9.30 1.63 -16.45
CA MET A 131 -10.77 1.46 -16.48
C MET A 131 -11.36 1.86 -17.82
N ASP A 132 -10.93 2.99 -18.40
CA ASP A 132 -11.36 3.47 -19.72
C ASP A 132 -10.99 2.51 -20.85
N LYS A 133 -9.87 1.77 -20.68
CA LYS A 133 -9.43 0.73 -21.63
C LYS A 133 -10.04 -0.65 -21.34
N TYR A 134 -10.92 -0.77 -20.37
CA TYR A 134 -11.47 -2.05 -19.88
C TYR A 134 -10.41 -3.05 -19.35
N GLU A 135 -9.24 -2.59 -18.95
CA GLU A 135 -8.17 -3.38 -18.34
C GLU A 135 -8.40 -3.48 -16.81
N LEU A 136 -9.55 -4.01 -16.43
CA LEU A 136 -10.05 -3.98 -15.05
C LEU A 136 -9.16 -4.73 -14.07
N GLY A 137 -8.51 -5.82 -14.51
CA GLY A 137 -7.56 -6.58 -13.70
C GLY A 137 -6.31 -5.77 -13.34
N ILE A 138 -5.83 -4.92 -14.27
CA ILE A 138 -4.69 -4.02 -14.02
C ILE A 138 -5.14 -2.88 -13.09
N ALA A 139 -6.30 -2.28 -13.34
CA ALA A 139 -6.85 -1.22 -12.52
C ALA A 139 -6.97 -1.65 -11.05
N VAL A 140 -7.62 -2.79 -10.78
CA VAL A 140 -7.81 -3.29 -9.41
C VAL A 140 -6.50 -3.64 -8.73
N GLN A 141 -5.50 -4.16 -9.47
CA GLN A 141 -4.19 -4.48 -8.89
C GLN A 141 -3.47 -3.21 -8.41
N LYS A 142 -3.53 -2.11 -9.18
CA LYS A 142 -2.95 -0.82 -8.76
C LYS A 142 -3.60 -0.27 -7.49
N VAL A 143 -4.92 -0.38 -7.36
CA VAL A 143 -5.63 0.01 -6.13
C VAL A 143 -5.22 -0.88 -4.96
N TYR A 144 -5.12 -2.20 -5.19
CA TYR A 144 -4.69 -3.16 -4.19
C TYR A 144 -3.29 -2.83 -3.67
N ASP A 145 -2.31 -2.65 -4.57
CA ASP A 145 -0.91 -2.36 -4.21
C ASP A 145 -0.80 -1.05 -3.44
N PHE A 146 -1.52 -0.01 -3.86
CA PHE A 146 -1.56 1.26 -3.14
C PHE A 146 -2.11 1.11 -1.71
N LEU A 147 -3.27 0.47 -1.56
CA LEU A 147 -3.91 0.34 -0.25
C LEU A 147 -3.17 -0.62 0.67
N TRP A 148 -2.71 -1.77 0.13
CA TRP A 148 -2.04 -2.78 0.95
C TRP A 148 -0.61 -2.39 1.30
N ASP A 149 0.22 -2.11 0.29
CA ASP A 149 1.64 -1.87 0.49
C ASP A 149 1.93 -0.42 0.90
N GLU A 150 1.49 0.55 0.09
CA GLU A 150 1.90 1.94 0.28
C GLU A 150 1.19 2.59 1.47
N LEU A 151 -0.14 2.49 1.56
CA LEU A 151 -0.90 3.09 2.66
C LEU A 151 -0.74 2.30 3.97
N CYS A 152 -1.06 0.98 3.96
CA CYS A 152 -1.11 0.20 5.20
C CYS A 152 0.28 -0.16 5.72
N ASP A 153 1.18 -0.70 4.87
CA ASP A 153 2.45 -1.23 5.34
C ASP A 153 3.52 -0.15 5.57
N TRP A 154 3.40 0.97 4.83
CA TRP A 154 4.38 2.05 4.96
C TRP A 154 3.82 3.31 5.59
N TYR A 155 2.84 3.95 4.96
CA TYR A 155 2.45 5.30 5.38
C TYR A 155 1.83 5.34 6.78
N ILE A 156 0.95 4.42 7.12
CA ILE A 156 0.36 4.33 8.47
C ILE A 156 1.47 4.18 9.51
N GLU A 157 2.47 3.33 9.27
CA GLU A 157 3.56 3.12 10.23
C GLU A 157 4.45 4.37 10.39
N MET A 158 4.69 5.11 9.31
CA MET A 158 5.40 6.40 9.38
C MET A 158 4.59 7.47 10.12
N ALA A 159 3.29 7.54 9.87
CA ALA A 159 2.40 8.51 10.49
C ALA A 159 2.26 8.31 12.00
N LYS A 160 2.30 7.06 12.49
CA LYS A 160 2.19 6.74 13.93
C LYS A 160 3.14 7.54 14.80
N VAL A 161 4.36 7.78 14.36
CA VAL A 161 5.38 8.54 15.12
C VAL A 161 4.89 9.95 15.45
N ARG A 162 4.20 10.60 14.50
CA ARG A 162 3.63 11.94 14.68
C ARG A 162 2.34 11.91 15.49
N LEU A 163 1.52 10.89 15.30
CA LEU A 163 0.27 10.71 16.05
C LEU A 163 0.53 10.47 17.55
N TRP A 164 1.55 9.68 17.89
CA TRP A 164 1.94 9.43 19.28
C TRP A 164 2.55 10.65 19.97
N LYS A 165 3.06 11.61 19.20
CA LYS A 165 3.62 12.88 19.68
C LYS A 165 2.74 14.08 19.35
N ALA A 166 1.43 13.87 19.25
CA ALA A 166 0.47 14.91 18.89
C ALA A 166 0.48 16.10 19.86
N GLU A 167 0.73 15.87 21.15
CA GLU A 167 0.85 16.93 22.14
C GLU A 167 2.11 17.78 21.97
N GLU A 168 3.23 17.17 21.51
CA GLU A 168 4.48 17.86 21.25
C GLU A 168 4.43 18.70 19.96
N ASN A 169 3.72 18.21 18.93
CA ASN A 169 3.58 18.89 17.64
C ASN A 169 2.19 18.66 17.03
N PRO A 170 1.17 19.45 17.47
CA PRO A 170 -0.20 19.32 16.98
C PRO A 170 -0.35 19.55 15.46
N ALA A 171 0.45 20.45 14.89
CA ALA A 171 0.40 20.74 13.43
C ALA A 171 0.81 19.51 12.61
N ALA A 172 1.95 18.89 12.94
CA ALA A 172 2.41 17.69 12.25
C ALA A 172 1.45 16.50 12.43
N ALA A 173 0.76 16.41 13.56
CA ALA A 173 -0.27 15.40 13.80
C ALA A 173 -1.53 15.68 12.96
N ASN A 174 -1.95 16.95 12.83
CA ASN A 174 -3.05 17.36 11.94
C ASN A 174 -2.74 16.99 10.48
N ASP A 175 -1.54 17.32 9.99
CA ASP A 175 -1.12 17.01 8.63
C ASP A 175 -1.16 15.50 8.35
N ALA A 176 -0.66 14.69 9.30
CA ALA A 176 -0.72 13.24 9.21
C ALA A 176 -2.15 12.72 9.16
N LEU A 177 -3.05 13.24 10.02
CA LEU A 177 -4.46 12.83 10.06
C LEU A 177 -5.20 13.24 8.80
N TRP A 178 -4.97 14.46 8.31
CA TRP A 178 -5.55 14.92 7.05
C TRP A 178 -5.11 14.05 5.88
N THR A 179 -3.82 13.76 5.79
CA THR A 179 -3.27 12.93 4.73
C THR A 179 -3.79 11.49 4.80
N LEU A 180 -3.85 10.88 6.00
CA LEU A 180 -4.44 9.55 6.20
C LEU A 180 -5.90 9.50 5.75
N ARG A 181 -6.71 10.48 6.20
CA ARG A 181 -8.12 10.57 5.80
C ARG A 181 -8.25 10.72 4.30
N THR A 182 -7.48 11.62 3.69
CA THR A 182 -7.50 11.87 2.24
C THR A 182 -7.08 10.62 1.45
N ALA A 183 -5.96 9.99 1.80
CA ALA A 183 -5.47 8.81 1.12
C ALA A 183 -6.43 7.63 1.22
N LEU A 184 -7.01 7.39 2.40
CA LEU A 184 -8.03 6.36 2.60
C LEU A 184 -9.28 6.66 1.78
N THR A 185 -9.86 7.87 1.90
CA THR A 185 -11.11 8.23 1.23
C THR A 185 -10.99 8.09 -0.30
N GLN A 186 -9.92 8.62 -0.88
CA GLN A 186 -9.72 8.53 -2.34
C GLN A 186 -9.43 7.08 -2.77
N GLY A 187 -8.66 6.32 -1.98
CA GLY A 187 -8.41 4.91 -2.22
C GLY A 187 -9.68 4.06 -2.16
N LEU A 188 -10.60 4.35 -1.23
CA LEU A 188 -11.91 3.70 -1.16
C LEU A 188 -12.77 3.98 -2.40
N LYS A 189 -12.76 5.21 -2.90
CA LYS A 189 -13.47 5.56 -4.14
C LYS A 189 -12.96 4.77 -5.34
N LEU A 190 -11.64 4.62 -5.47
CA LEU A 190 -11.03 3.78 -6.52
C LEU A 190 -11.34 2.29 -6.36
N LEU A 191 -11.47 1.81 -5.13
CA LEU A 191 -11.78 0.41 -4.82
C LEU A 191 -13.26 0.07 -4.97
N HIS A 192 -14.16 1.06 -4.81
CA HIS A 192 -15.60 0.86 -4.71
C HIS A 192 -16.22 0.06 -5.88
N PRO A 193 -15.86 0.26 -7.15
CA PRO A 193 -16.40 -0.55 -8.25
C PRO A 193 -16.15 -2.05 -8.09
N PHE A 194 -15.09 -2.43 -7.37
CA PHE A 194 -14.67 -3.82 -7.17
C PHE A 194 -15.20 -4.42 -5.87
N MET A 195 -15.21 -3.63 -4.77
CA MET A 195 -15.60 -4.05 -3.42
C MET A 195 -16.61 -3.05 -2.82
N PRO A 196 -17.86 -3.02 -3.33
CA PRO A 196 -18.81 -1.95 -2.98
C PRO A 196 -19.28 -1.97 -1.52
N PHE A 197 -19.38 -3.14 -0.87
CA PHE A 197 -20.00 -3.22 0.45
C PHE A 197 -19.09 -2.67 1.56
N ILE A 198 -17.86 -3.13 1.61
CA ILE A 198 -16.91 -2.66 2.64
C ILE A 198 -16.51 -1.20 2.43
N THR A 199 -16.39 -0.76 1.19
CA THR A 199 -16.01 0.63 0.88
C THR A 199 -17.12 1.61 1.24
N GLU A 200 -18.38 1.26 0.99
CA GLU A 200 -19.55 2.03 1.43
C GLU A 200 -19.59 2.17 2.95
N GLU A 201 -19.51 1.06 3.67
CA GLU A 201 -19.55 1.02 5.13
C GLU A 201 -18.46 1.89 5.77
N ILE A 202 -17.22 1.77 5.27
CA ILE A 202 -16.10 2.59 5.78
C ILE A 202 -16.30 4.05 5.43
N TYR A 203 -16.70 4.36 4.19
CA TYR A 203 -16.87 5.73 3.70
C TYR A 203 -17.91 6.50 4.51
N CYS A 204 -19.11 5.95 4.66
CA CYS A 204 -20.20 6.58 5.41
C CYS A 204 -19.90 6.69 6.92
N THR A 205 -19.10 5.76 7.48
CA THR A 205 -18.64 5.86 8.87
C THR A 205 -17.58 6.96 9.02
N LEU A 206 -16.67 7.11 8.05
CA LEU A 206 -15.58 8.09 8.07
C LEU A 206 -16.08 9.52 7.79
N LEU A 207 -17.10 9.66 6.94
CA LEU A 207 -17.69 10.91 6.47
C LEU A 207 -19.22 10.85 6.68
N PRO A 208 -19.71 10.98 7.93
CA PRO A 208 -21.13 10.81 8.24
C PRO A 208 -22.03 11.90 7.64
N GLU A 209 -21.45 12.99 7.14
CA GLU A 209 -22.14 14.05 6.39
C GLU A 209 -22.44 13.67 4.93
N GLU A 210 -21.76 12.66 4.39
CA GLU A 210 -21.95 12.20 3.02
C GLU A 210 -23.01 11.09 2.95
N GLU A 211 -23.88 11.15 1.92
CA GLU A 211 -24.98 10.20 1.77
C GLU A 211 -24.49 8.80 1.36
N SER A 212 -23.60 8.73 0.39
CA SER A 212 -23.07 7.47 -0.15
C SER A 212 -21.81 7.72 -0.99
N ILE A 213 -20.88 6.76 -0.97
CA ILE A 213 -19.72 6.79 -1.88
C ILE A 213 -20.16 6.68 -3.36
N MET A 214 -21.31 6.04 -3.63
CA MET A 214 -21.85 5.84 -4.98
C MET A 214 -22.11 7.14 -5.74
N ILE A 215 -22.50 8.19 -5.02
CA ILE A 215 -22.83 9.50 -5.63
C ILE A 215 -21.70 10.51 -5.49
N SER A 216 -20.58 10.10 -4.88
CA SER A 216 -19.42 10.96 -4.73
C SER A 216 -18.64 11.09 -6.05
N ASP A 217 -17.95 12.23 -6.23
CA ASP A 217 -17.13 12.45 -7.42
C ASP A 217 -15.97 11.44 -7.50
N TRP A 218 -15.69 10.97 -8.72
CA TRP A 218 -14.52 10.15 -9.02
C TRP A 218 -13.23 10.93 -8.78
N PRO A 219 -12.20 10.33 -8.19
CA PRO A 219 -10.92 10.98 -7.98
C PRO A 219 -10.30 11.50 -9.29
N VAL A 220 -9.74 12.70 -9.25
CA VAL A 220 -9.14 13.35 -10.41
C VAL A 220 -7.64 13.58 -10.17
N TYR A 221 -6.83 13.21 -11.16
CA TYR A 221 -5.40 13.52 -11.19
C TYR A 221 -5.14 15.03 -11.24
N LYS A 222 -4.12 15.48 -10.49
CA LYS A 222 -3.74 16.89 -10.38
C LYS A 222 -2.22 17.05 -10.52
N ASP A 223 -1.77 17.86 -11.46
CA ASP A 223 -0.33 18.06 -11.70
C ASP A 223 0.42 18.60 -10.49
N GLU A 224 -0.23 19.46 -9.70
CA GLU A 224 0.34 20.03 -8.48
C GLU A 224 0.59 19.04 -7.34
N MET A 225 0.05 17.83 -7.45
CA MET A 225 0.24 16.76 -6.46
C MET A 225 1.36 15.77 -6.83
N ASN A 226 2.26 16.15 -7.72
CA ASN A 226 3.43 15.35 -8.09
C ASN A 226 4.65 15.82 -7.30
N PHE A 227 5.11 15.03 -6.35
CA PHE A 227 6.23 15.33 -5.46
C PHE A 227 7.42 14.36 -5.69
N ALA A 228 8.07 14.47 -6.86
CA ALA A 228 9.11 13.54 -7.28
C ALA A 228 10.30 13.43 -6.29
N ASP A 229 10.69 14.54 -5.65
CA ASP A 229 11.78 14.52 -4.68
C ASP A 229 11.39 13.80 -3.38
N ALA A 230 10.14 13.94 -2.94
CA ALA A 230 9.61 13.18 -1.81
C ALA A 230 9.51 11.68 -2.12
N GLU A 231 9.12 11.32 -3.34
CA GLU A 231 9.11 9.92 -3.79
C GLU A 231 10.50 9.31 -3.75
N LYS A 232 11.52 10.04 -4.24
CA LYS A 232 12.91 9.59 -4.14
C LYS A 232 13.38 9.42 -2.70
N ALA A 233 13.08 10.40 -1.83
CA ALA A 233 13.53 10.37 -0.44
C ALA A 233 12.94 9.16 0.32
N VAL A 234 11.66 8.94 0.17
CA VAL A 234 10.99 7.80 0.83
C VAL A 234 11.43 6.47 0.22
N SER A 235 11.56 6.36 -1.10
CA SER A 235 12.03 5.14 -1.78
C SER A 235 13.44 4.75 -1.35
N SER A 236 14.37 5.71 -1.25
CA SER A 236 15.73 5.46 -0.77
C SER A 236 15.72 4.90 0.66
N PHE A 237 14.87 5.45 1.53
CA PHE A 237 14.77 4.96 2.90
C PHE A 237 14.06 3.61 3.01
N GLN A 238 13.05 3.35 2.18
CA GLN A 238 12.41 2.04 2.09
C GLN A 238 13.41 0.94 1.70
N GLU A 239 14.33 1.24 0.79
CA GLU A 239 15.40 0.32 0.41
C GLU A 239 16.33 0.01 1.60
N VAL A 240 16.72 1.03 2.36
CA VAL A 240 17.49 0.87 3.60
C VAL A 240 16.76 -0.04 4.60
N VAL A 241 15.48 0.22 4.87
CA VAL A 241 14.69 -0.58 5.82
C VAL A 241 14.55 -2.03 5.35
N ARG A 242 14.31 -2.27 4.07
CA ARG A 242 14.24 -3.62 3.50
C ARG A 242 15.57 -4.36 3.66
N GLY A 243 16.67 -3.70 3.33
CA GLY A 243 18.03 -4.26 3.52
C GLY A 243 18.30 -4.62 4.97
N ILE A 244 18.00 -3.74 5.91
CA ILE A 244 18.16 -3.98 7.34
C ILE A 244 17.31 -5.17 7.81
N ARG A 245 16.04 -5.22 7.42
CA ARG A 245 15.13 -6.31 7.80
C ARG A 245 15.61 -7.67 7.27
N ASN A 246 16.08 -7.72 6.02
CA ASN A 246 16.62 -8.94 5.42
C ASN A 246 17.87 -9.41 6.18
N THR A 247 18.84 -8.53 6.41
CA THR A 247 20.06 -8.85 7.17
C THR A 247 19.74 -9.34 8.59
N ARG A 248 18.81 -8.66 9.28
CA ARG A 248 18.38 -9.08 10.62
C ARG A 248 17.72 -10.46 10.63
N ASN A 249 16.90 -10.77 9.61
CA ASN A 249 16.28 -12.09 9.46
C ASN A 249 17.32 -13.17 9.18
N GLU A 250 18.28 -12.93 8.31
CA GLU A 250 19.39 -13.86 7.99
C GLU A 250 20.25 -14.16 9.22
N MET A 251 20.45 -13.15 10.06
CA MET A 251 21.22 -13.26 11.31
C MET A 251 20.37 -13.69 12.51
N ASN A 252 19.07 -13.95 12.33
CA ASN A 252 18.13 -14.32 13.40
C ASN A 252 18.10 -13.31 14.57
N VAL A 253 18.20 -12.00 14.28
CA VAL A 253 18.17 -10.95 15.29
C VAL A 253 16.76 -10.76 15.82
N PRO A 254 16.50 -10.85 17.14
CA PRO A 254 15.18 -10.64 17.72
C PRO A 254 14.60 -9.25 17.39
N GLN A 255 13.28 -9.17 17.12
CA GLN A 255 12.63 -7.91 16.72
C GLN A 255 12.72 -6.80 17.78
N ASN A 256 12.71 -7.15 19.06
CA ASN A 256 12.81 -6.21 20.17
C ASN A 256 14.21 -5.61 20.35
N ARG A 257 15.24 -6.18 19.70
CA ARG A 257 16.61 -5.67 19.76
C ARG A 257 16.75 -4.48 18.82
N LYS A 258 17.07 -3.31 19.35
CA LYS A 258 17.37 -2.11 18.59
C LYS A 258 18.86 -1.99 18.32
N THR A 259 19.23 -1.51 17.12
CA THR A 259 20.60 -1.35 16.67
C THR A 259 20.88 0.11 16.30
N ASN A 260 22.12 0.55 16.46
CA ASN A 260 22.56 1.80 15.82
C ASN A 260 22.70 1.57 14.32
N ILE A 261 22.32 2.55 13.52
CA ILE A 261 22.37 2.46 12.06
C ILE A 261 23.20 3.65 11.56
N TYR A 262 24.23 3.34 10.78
CA TYR A 262 25.04 4.35 10.11
C TYR A 262 24.79 4.28 8.62
N ILE A 263 24.41 5.40 8.01
CA ILE A 263 24.15 5.52 6.58
C ILE A 263 25.20 6.43 5.99
N VAL A 264 26.07 5.88 5.15
CA VAL A 264 27.07 6.62 4.39
C VAL A 264 26.50 6.91 3.01
N GLY A 265 26.02 8.13 2.79
CA GLY A 265 25.48 8.57 1.50
C GLY A 265 26.58 8.72 0.44
N LYS A 266 26.23 8.47 -0.83
CA LYS A 266 27.15 8.64 -1.97
C LYS A 266 27.66 10.07 -2.11
N ASP A 267 26.79 11.04 -1.79
CA ASP A 267 27.05 12.47 -1.88
C ASP A 267 26.21 13.24 -0.85
N ALA A 268 26.37 14.56 -0.81
CA ALA A 268 25.67 15.43 0.12
C ALA A 268 24.14 15.45 -0.12
N GLU A 269 23.70 15.29 -1.38
CA GLU A 269 22.27 15.25 -1.71
C GLU A 269 21.61 13.97 -1.17
N CYS A 270 22.29 12.83 -1.33
CA CYS A 270 21.83 11.55 -0.75
C CYS A 270 21.77 11.61 0.78
N CYS A 271 22.78 12.20 1.43
CA CYS A 271 22.77 12.42 2.88
C CYS A 271 21.60 13.31 3.32
N ALA A 272 21.35 14.43 2.65
CA ALA A 272 20.23 15.32 2.94
C ALA A 272 18.87 14.61 2.79
N ARG A 273 18.74 13.74 1.79
CA ARG A 273 17.57 12.92 1.53
C ARG A 273 17.29 11.96 2.69
N PHE A 274 18.30 11.22 3.14
CA PHE A 274 18.17 10.34 4.30
C PHE A 274 17.87 11.12 5.58
N GLU A 275 18.52 12.26 5.79
CA GLU A 275 18.29 13.09 6.97
C GLU A 275 16.85 13.57 7.07
N SER A 276 16.22 13.91 5.94
CA SER A 276 14.86 14.44 5.88
C SER A 276 13.78 13.45 6.36
N CYS A 277 14.00 12.15 6.23
CA CYS A 277 13.03 11.09 6.57
C CYS A 277 13.40 10.27 7.81
N LYS A 278 14.63 10.39 8.36
CA LYS A 278 15.16 9.46 9.36
C LYS A 278 14.29 9.26 10.59
N LYS A 279 13.58 10.29 11.05
CA LYS A 279 12.72 10.20 12.25
C LYS A 279 11.57 9.23 12.06
N SER A 280 10.92 9.24 10.91
CA SER A 280 9.79 8.38 10.58
C SER A 280 10.23 6.92 10.41
N PHE A 281 11.47 6.68 10.00
CA PHE A 281 11.98 5.35 9.76
C PHE A 281 12.67 4.69 10.96
N THR A 282 12.94 5.43 12.03
CA THR A 282 13.63 4.89 13.22
C THR A 282 12.98 3.62 13.75
N ASN A 283 11.65 3.61 13.90
CA ASN A 283 10.93 2.42 14.38
C ASN A 283 10.86 1.32 13.33
N LEU A 284 10.67 1.67 12.05
CA LEU A 284 10.57 0.72 10.95
C LEU A 284 11.87 -0.04 10.69
N ALA A 285 13.02 0.60 10.97
CA ALA A 285 14.35 0.04 10.86
C ALA A 285 14.83 -0.68 12.13
N PHE A 286 14.02 -0.73 13.21
CA PHE A 286 14.43 -1.20 14.53
C PHE A 286 15.67 -0.47 15.06
N ALA A 287 15.77 0.81 14.75
CA ALA A 287 16.91 1.63 15.13
C ALA A 287 16.83 2.09 16.59
N LYS A 288 17.98 2.13 17.26
CA LYS A 288 18.21 2.92 18.45
C LYS A 288 18.40 4.38 18.05
N GLU A 289 19.36 4.61 17.14
CA GLU A 289 19.63 5.87 16.49
C GLU A 289 20.01 5.63 15.03
N ILE A 290 19.76 6.64 14.15
CA ILE A 290 20.20 6.64 12.75
C ILE A 290 21.17 7.81 12.57
N HIS A 291 22.39 7.50 12.17
CA HIS A 291 23.44 8.47 11.86
C HIS A 291 23.62 8.52 10.35
N VAL A 292 23.55 9.71 9.77
CA VAL A 292 23.78 9.95 8.33
C VAL A 292 25.08 10.74 8.17
N GLN A 293 25.99 10.25 7.35
CA GLN A 293 27.32 10.84 7.16
C GLN A 293 27.85 10.60 5.74
N GLN A 294 28.91 11.29 5.34
CA GLN A 294 29.51 11.18 4.00
C GLN A 294 30.70 10.22 3.94
N ASP A 295 31.23 9.81 5.08
CA ASP A 295 32.40 8.92 5.17
C ASP A 295 32.19 7.83 6.22
N LYS A 296 33.17 6.94 6.37
CA LYS A 296 33.12 5.82 7.32
C LYS A 296 33.67 6.16 8.70
N ASN A 297 33.93 7.43 9.01
CA ASN A 297 34.52 7.80 10.29
C ASN A 297 33.62 7.37 11.47
N GLY A 298 34.22 6.74 12.46
CA GLY A 298 33.51 6.27 13.65
C GLY A 298 32.72 4.95 13.47
N ILE A 299 32.79 4.29 12.31
CA ILE A 299 32.16 2.97 12.06
C ILE A 299 33.21 1.88 12.26
N GLY A 300 32.90 0.88 13.09
CA GLY A 300 33.78 -0.25 13.34
C GLY A 300 34.05 -1.08 12.09
N GLU A 301 35.25 -1.69 11.99
CA GLU A 301 35.65 -2.52 10.85
C GLU A 301 34.81 -3.81 10.73
N ASP A 302 34.21 -4.27 11.83
CA ASP A 302 33.38 -5.47 11.95
C ASP A 302 31.89 -5.18 11.66
N ALA A 303 31.52 -3.95 11.32
CA ALA A 303 30.13 -3.60 11.01
C ALA A 303 29.63 -4.32 9.75
N VAL A 304 28.43 -4.89 9.83
CA VAL A 304 27.77 -5.51 8.67
C VAL A 304 27.35 -4.41 7.69
N SER A 305 27.75 -4.53 6.44
CA SER A 305 27.46 -3.54 5.40
C SER A 305 26.35 -4.01 4.49
N ILE A 306 25.43 -3.08 4.14
CA ILE A 306 24.32 -3.28 3.21
C ILE A 306 24.42 -2.21 2.13
N VAL A 307 24.61 -2.62 0.89
CA VAL A 307 24.68 -1.70 -0.25
C VAL A 307 23.27 -1.35 -0.70
N VAL A 308 23.00 -0.05 -0.83
CA VAL A 308 21.74 0.50 -1.34
C VAL A 308 22.03 1.47 -2.49
N ALA A 309 21.00 1.84 -3.27
CA ALA A 309 21.18 2.69 -4.44
C ALA A 309 21.88 4.03 -4.12
N ASP A 310 21.55 4.66 -3.00
CA ASP A 310 22.04 5.99 -2.61
C ASP A 310 23.20 5.98 -1.59
N GLY A 311 23.74 4.79 -1.23
CA GLY A 311 24.82 4.72 -0.25
C GLY A 311 25.11 3.32 0.28
N VAL A 312 25.71 3.27 1.46
CA VAL A 312 25.97 2.02 2.20
C VAL A 312 25.52 2.19 3.64
N VAL A 313 24.76 1.19 4.10
CA VAL A 313 24.29 1.13 5.49
C VAL A 313 25.20 0.21 6.30
N TYR A 314 25.57 0.61 7.49
CA TYR A 314 26.40 -0.18 8.41
C TYR A 314 25.65 -0.43 9.71
N LEU A 315 25.67 -1.67 10.15
CA LEU A 315 25.11 -2.14 11.41
C LEU A 315 26.25 -2.67 12.29
N PRO A 316 26.52 -2.09 13.46
CA PRO A 316 27.55 -2.62 14.38
C PRO A 316 27.24 -4.08 14.74
N LEU A 317 28.23 -4.96 14.60
CA LEU A 317 28.06 -6.39 14.85
C LEU A 317 27.67 -6.68 16.31
N GLU A 318 28.20 -5.91 17.25
CA GLU A 318 27.90 -6.00 18.68
C GLU A 318 26.43 -5.74 19.02
N ASP A 319 25.75 -4.90 18.23
CA ASP A 319 24.32 -4.62 18.37
C ASP A 319 23.46 -5.76 17.81
N LEU A 320 23.99 -6.60 16.92
CA LEU A 320 23.26 -7.69 16.25
C LEU A 320 23.37 -9.03 17.00
N ILE A 321 24.49 -9.31 17.69
CA ILE A 321 24.78 -10.60 18.32
C ILE A 321 24.77 -10.47 19.85
N GLU A 322 24.25 -11.48 20.57
CA GLU A 322 24.39 -11.59 22.02
C GLU A 322 25.74 -12.18 22.39
N GLY A 323 26.56 -11.40 23.14
CA GLY A 323 27.67 -11.81 23.98
C GLY A 323 28.70 -12.83 23.43
N ALA A 324 29.94 -12.38 23.34
CA ALA A 324 31.22 -13.11 23.46
C ALA A 324 31.50 -14.46 22.71
N ASN A 325 30.60 -14.96 21.87
CA ASN A 325 30.87 -16.17 21.06
C ASN A 325 30.77 -15.95 19.54
N GLY A 326 30.94 -14.72 19.08
CA GLY A 326 30.77 -14.28 17.68
C GLY A 326 31.82 -14.78 16.67
N LYS A 327 32.63 -15.83 16.99
CA LYS A 327 33.65 -16.33 16.05
C LYS A 327 33.17 -17.38 15.04
N HIS A 328 31.92 -17.78 15.04
CA HIS A 328 31.44 -18.89 14.18
C HIS A 328 30.41 -18.55 13.11
N VAL A 329 30.07 -17.27 12.89
CA VAL A 329 29.07 -16.90 11.85
C VAL A 329 29.69 -16.32 10.57
N LEU A 330 31.00 -16.08 10.54
CA LEU A 330 31.69 -15.52 9.37
C LEU A 330 32.38 -16.63 8.52
N VAL A 331 31.66 -17.64 8.09
CA VAL A 331 32.13 -18.48 6.97
C VAL A 331 30.93 -18.93 6.14
N ARG A 332 30.55 -18.11 5.19
CA ARG A 332 29.98 -18.54 3.91
C ARG A 332 29.78 -17.30 3.02
N TYR A 333 30.83 -16.93 2.34
CA TYR A 333 30.88 -16.58 0.90
C TYR A 333 32.32 -16.75 0.42
#